data_f5cc70e05825fc66ab50cba4ef03a33e
#
_entry.id   f5cc70e05825fc66ab50cba4ef03a33e
#
_cell.length_a   1.000
_cell.length_b   1.000
_cell.length_c   1.000
_cell.angle_alpha   90.00
_cell.angle_beta   90.00
_cell.angle_gamma   90.00
#
_symmetry.space_group_name_H-M   'P 1'
#
loop_
_entity.id
_entity.type
_entity.pdbx_description
1 polymer ?
#
loop_
_entity_poly.entity_id
_entity_poly.type
_entity_poly.pdbx_seq_one_letter_code
_entity_poly.pdbx_strand_id
1 'polypeptide(L)'
;MGNHLVIGAAGQLGVELVLALQARYGVDRVVVADIRMPEHEDVLRSSFVSLDATDGDAMEAVLRSRPFEAVYHLAALLSATGEQRPLLAWDLNMRSLLHVLEAARQGWVQRVFWPSSIAVFGPATPKDAVAQDARLDPTTVYGISKQSGEWWCNYYHSRYGVDVRSLRYPGLIGHRSLPGGGTTDYAVEIFQFAASGAPYTCFLREDSALPMMFIEDAVAGTLQLMDAPAESITVRTSYNLGALSFTPEELAGAIRREVPDFQITYRPDHRQAIADSWPRSIDDAVARRDWGWAPATDLARLTRVMLEAWTARVAAEHTPS
;
A
#
# COMPACT_ATOMS: atom_id res chain seq x y z
N MET A 1 -2.15 -25.26 -9.06
CA MET A 1 -2.35 -23.86 -8.59
C MET A 1 -2.88 -23.91 -7.17
N GLY A 2 -2.20 -23.26 -6.24
CA GLY A 2 -2.56 -23.23 -4.82
C GLY A 2 -3.61 -22.17 -4.49
N ASN A 3 -3.94 -22.08 -3.20
CA ASN A 3 -4.84 -21.02 -2.71
C ASN A 3 -4.03 -19.78 -2.31
N HIS A 4 -4.66 -18.62 -2.43
CA HIS A 4 -4.11 -17.32 -2.04
C HIS A 4 -4.99 -16.71 -0.95
N LEU A 5 -4.39 -16.17 0.11
CA LEU A 5 -5.11 -15.48 1.18
C LEU A 5 -4.70 -14.01 1.20
N VAL A 6 -5.68 -13.12 1.23
CA VAL A 6 -5.45 -11.67 1.41
C VAL A 6 -6.03 -11.27 2.76
N ILE A 7 -5.18 -10.87 3.71
CA ILE A 7 -5.56 -10.34 5.02
C ILE A 7 -5.48 -8.82 4.97
N GLY A 8 -6.54 -8.12 5.31
CA GLY A 8 -6.70 -6.68 5.07
C GLY A 8 -7.35 -6.41 3.70
N ALA A 9 -8.23 -7.30 3.27
CA ALA A 9 -8.83 -7.29 1.93
C ALA A 9 -9.80 -6.12 1.68
N ALA A 10 -10.35 -5.49 2.73
CA ALA A 10 -11.22 -4.32 2.63
C ALA A 10 -10.46 -3.00 2.51
N GLY A 11 -9.11 -3.02 2.62
CA GLY A 11 -8.27 -1.83 2.46
C GLY A 11 -8.05 -1.45 0.99
N GLN A 12 -7.50 -0.25 0.75
CA GLN A 12 -7.25 0.31 -0.58
C GLN A 12 -6.44 -0.67 -1.47
N LEU A 13 -5.28 -1.13 -1.02
CA LEU A 13 -4.48 -2.10 -1.76
C LEU A 13 -5.15 -3.49 -1.77
N GLY A 14 -5.88 -3.84 -0.71
CA GLY A 14 -6.53 -5.14 -0.56
C GLY A 14 -7.57 -5.40 -1.65
N VAL A 15 -8.47 -4.47 -1.89
CA VAL A 15 -9.50 -4.56 -2.93
C VAL A 15 -8.88 -4.79 -4.31
N GLU A 16 -7.92 -3.96 -4.69
CA GLU A 16 -7.27 -4.04 -6.00
C GLU A 16 -6.48 -5.34 -6.18
N LEU A 17 -5.77 -5.76 -5.14
CA LEU A 17 -5.00 -6.99 -5.18
C LEU A 17 -5.90 -8.23 -5.25
N VAL A 18 -7.03 -8.25 -4.52
CA VAL A 18 -8.01 -9.35 -4.61
C VAL A 18 -8.55 -9.47 -6.03
N LEU A 19 -8.97 -8.36 -6.65
CA LEU A 19 -9.49 -8.36 -8.02
C LEU A 19 -8.43 -8.89 -9.02
N ALA A 20 -7.18 -8.48 -8.87
CA ALA A 20 -6.09 -8.96 -9.72
C ALA A 20 -5.79 -10.46 -9.51
N LEU A 21 -5.83 -10.94 -8.27
CA LEU A 21 -5.65 -12.36 -7.96
C LEU A 21 -6.82 -13.22 -8.47
N GLN A 22 -8.06 -12.73 -8.34
CA GLN A 22 -9.24 -13.39 -8.91
C GLN A 22 -9.14 -13.52 -10.43
N ALA A 23 -8.76 -12.44 -11.11
CA ALA A 23 -8.58 -12.46 -12.57
C ALA A 23 -7.49 -13.45 -13.01
N ARG A 24 -6.43 -13.60 -12.20
CA ARG A 24 -5.30 -14.44 -12.55
C ARG A 24 -5.47 -15.92 -12.17
N TYR A 25 -6.01 -16.20 -10.99
CA TYR A 25 -6.07 -17.56 -10.44
C TYR A 25 -7.49 -18.14 -10.35
N GLY A 26 -8.50 -17.32 -10.56
CA GLY A 26 -9.90 -17.66 -10.37
C GLY A 26 -10.41 -17.36 -8.95
N VAL A 27 -11.68 -17.04 -8.87
CA VAL A 27 -12.39 -16.61 -7.65
C VAL A 27 -12.26 -17.65 -6.52
N ASP A 28 -12.40 -18.93 -6.84
CA ASP A 28 -12.38 -20.05 -5.86
C ASP A 28 -11.01 -20.30 -5.25
N ARG A 29 -9.95 -19.69 -5.82
CA ARG A 29 -8.57 -19.81 -5.34
C ARG A 29 -8.14 -18.65 -4.45
N VAL A 30 -8.98 -17.63 -4.32
CA VAL A 30 -8.70 -16.47 -3.48
C VAL A 30 -9.60 -16.52 -2.24
N VAL A 31 -8.99 -16.40 -1.08
CA VAL A 31 -9.68 -16.23 0.21
C VAL A 31 -9.41 -14.80 0.67
N VAL A 32 -10.46 -14.11 1.05
CA VAL A 32 -10.37 -12.74 1.53
C VAL A 32 -10.68 -12.67 3.02
N ALA A 33 -9.84 -12.01 3.81
CA ALA A 33 -10.00 -11.88 5.25
C ALA A 33 -9.83 -10.43 5.68
N ASP A 34 -10.74 -9.95 6.50
CA ASP A 34 -10.69 -8.61 7.09
C ASP A 34 -11.59 -8.58 8.35
N ILE A 35 -11.36 -7.62 9.24
CA ILE A 35 -12.25 -7.35 10.37
C ILE A 35 -13.59 -6.78 9.91
N ARG A 36 -13.61 -6.10 8.75
CA ARG A 36 -14.80 -5.54 8.10
C ARG A 36 -15.07 -6.26 6.79
N MET A 37 -16.33 -6.47 6.49
CA MET A 37 -16.73 -6.97 5.18
C MET A 37 -16.36 -5.94 4.10
N PRO A 38 -15.68 -6.34 3.02
CA PRO A 38 -15.43 -5.45 1.89
C PRO A 38 -16.74 -4.94 1.27
N GLU A 39 -16.79 -3.67 0.89
CA GLU A 39 -17.97 -3.07 0.23
C GLU A 39 -18.05 -3.43 -1.26
N HIS A 40 -16.92 -3.79 -1.88
CA HIS A 40 -16.84 -4.08 -3.31
C HIS A 40 -17.39 -5.48 -3.61
N GLU A 41 -18.49 -5.57 -4.35
CA GLU A 41 -19.19 -6.82 -4.65
C GLU A 41 -18.30 -7.88 -5.30
N ASP A 42 -17.44 -7.50 -6.26
CA ASP A 42 -16.56 -8.45 -6.92
C ASP A 42 -15.53 -9.07 -5.97
N VAL A 43 -15.11 -8.35 -4.93
CA VAL A 43 -14.24 -8.91 -3.87
C VAL A 43 -14.96 -10.03 -3.12
N LEU A 44 -16.27 -9.85 -2.88
CA LEU A 44 -17.13 -10.82 -2.19
C LEU A 44 -17.49 -12.05 -3.02
N ARG A 45 -17.11 -12.11 -4.28
CA ARG A 45 -17.19 -13.36 -5.07
C ARG A 45 -16.25 -14.42 -4.54
N SER A 46 -15.16 -14.04 -3.89
CA SER A 46 -14.26 -14.95 -3.17
C SER A 46 -14.80 -15.26 -1.76
N SER A 47 -14.36 -16.39 -1.19
CA SER A 47 -14.72 -16.78 0.18
C SER A 47 -14.23 -15.74 1.19
N PHE A 48 -15.15 -15.10 1.89
CA PHE A 48 -14.85 -14.12 2.95
C PHE A 48 -14.76 -14.78 4.32
N VAL A 49 -13.75 -14.37 5.10
CA VAL A 49 -13.55 -14.73 6.50
C VAL A 49 -13.45 -13.45 7.34
N SER A 50 -14.36 -13.27 8.29
CA SER A 50 -14.23 -12.20 9.28
C SER A 50 -13.06 -12.55 10.21
N LEU A 51 -12.03 -11.71 10.23
CA LEU A 51 -10.77 -11.99 10.93
C LEU A 51 -10.21 -10.72 11.58
N ASP A 52 -10.10 -10.75 12.91
CA ASP A 52 -9.24 -9.82 13.64
C ASP A 52 -7.81 -10.35 13.60
N ALA A 53 -6.91 -9.64 12.91
CA ALA A 53 -5.52 -10.06 12.76
C ALA A 53 -4.70 -9.99 14.08
N THR A 54 -5.26 -9.42 15.15
CA THR A 54 -4.66 -9.45 16.50
C THR A 54 -5.02 -10.71 17.30
N ASP A 55 -6.07 -11.41 16.88
CA ASP A 55 -6.47 -12.68 17.49
C ASP A 55 -5.61 -13.83 16.95
N GLY A 56 -4.67 -14.30 17.77
CA GLY A 56 -3.74 -15.36 17.40
C GLY A 56 -4.41 -16.70 17.10
N ASP A 57 -5.45 -17.06 17.84
CA ASP A 57 -6.15 -18.34 17.65
C ASP A 57 -6.96 -18.29 16.34
N ALA A 58 -7.63 -17.18 16.06
CA ALA A 58 -8.34 -16.97 14.80
C ALA A 58 -7.39 -16.95 13.60
N MET A 59 -6.24 -16.27 13.73
CA MET A 59 -5.18 -16.27 12.70
C MET A 59 -4.65 -17.67 12.43
N GLU A 60 -4.33 -18.44 13.46
CA GLU A 60 -3.88 -19.83 13.34
C GLU A 60 -4.94 -20.69 12.65
N ALA A 61 -6.20 -20.60 13.09
CA ALA A 61 -7.29 -21.36 12.51
C ALA A 61 -7.45 -21.11 11.00
N VAL A 62 -7.37 -19.85 10.57
CA VAL A 62 -7.45 -19.48 9.15
C VAL A 62 -6.24 -20.00 8.38
N LEU A 63 -5.03 -19.77 8.88
CA LEU A 63 -3.78 -20.14 8.20
C LEU A 63 -3.59 -21.66 8.10
N ARG A 64 -4.19 -22.45 8.99
CA ARG A 64 -4.21 -23.92 8.97
C ARG A 64 -5.38 -24.51 8.20
N SER A 65 -6.41 -23.74 7.88
CA SER A 65 -7.66 -24.25 7.28
C SER A 65 -7.44 -24.99 5.96
N ARG A 66 -6.41 -24.59 5.22
CA ARG A 66 -5.97 -25.19 3.96
C ARG A 66 -4.53 -24.78 3.64
N PRO A 67 -3.79 -25.51 2.77
CA PRO A 67 -2.49 -25.05 2.32
C PRO A 67 -2.62 -23.80 1.45
N PHE A 68 -1.85 -22.75 1.78
CA PHE A 68 -1.77 -21.54 0.99
C PHE A 68 -0.45 -21.49 0.20
N GLU A 69 -0.54 -21.25 -1.10
CA GLU A 69 0.61 -20.96 -1.94
C GLU A 69 1.20 -19.59 -1.59
N ALA A 70 0.31 -18.60 -1.36
CA ALA A 70 0.73 -17.29 -0.92
C ALA A 70 -0.25 -16.65 0.06
N VAL A 71 0.28 -15.92 1.05
CA VAL A 71 -0.46 -15.03 1.93
C VAL A 71 0.01 -13.60 1.71
N TYR A 72 -0.93 -12.72 1.39
CA TYR A 72 -0.74 -11.28 1.26
C TYR A 72 -1.25 -10.61 2.52
N HIS A 73 -0.34 -10.28 3.44
CA HIS A 73 -0.69 -9.71 4.73
C HIS A 73 -0.63 -8.19 4.67
N LEU A 74 -1.79 -7.55 4.44
CA LEU A 74 -1.93 -6.11 4.24
C LEU A 74 -2.51 -5.38 5.46
N ALA A 75 -3.06 -6.12 6.45
CA ALA A 75 -3.67 -5.50 7.63
C ALA A 75 -2.65 -4.69 8.42
N ALA A 76 -2.94 -3.41 8.61
CA ALA A 76 -2.12 -2.49 9.39
C ALA A 76 -2.92 -1.24 9.79
N LEU A 77 -2.56 -0.62 10.92
CA LEU A 77 -2.93 0.76 11.23
C LEU A 77 -1.90 1.72 10.63
N LEU A 78 -2.37 2.70 9.86
CA LEU A 78 -1.55 3.66 9.13
C LEU A 78 -1.05 4.81 10.02
N SER A 79 -0.18 5.68 9.46
CA SER A 79 0.57 6.68 10.20
C SER A 79 -0.30 7.62 11.05
N ALA A 80 -1.25 8.33 10.47
CA ALA A 80 -2.03 9.33 11.22
C ALA A 80 -2.95 8.69 12.29
N THR A 81 -3.56 7.55 12.00
CA THR A 81 -4.37 6.79 12.98
C THR A 81 -3.48 6.14 14.03
N GLY A 82 -2.30 5.65 13.64
CA GLY A 82 -1.34 5.02 14.52
C GLY A 82 -0.81 5.97 15.60
N GLU A 83 -0.56 7.24 15.27
CA GLU A 83 -0.09 8.24 16.24
C GLU A 83 -1.13 8.55 17.33
N GLN A 84 -2.42 8.38 17.04
CA GLN A 84 -3.48 8.54 18.04
C GLN A 84 -3.54 7.37 19.03
N ARG A 85 -3.11 6.17 18.63
CA ARG A 85 -3.15 4.93 19.42
C ARG A 85 -1.88 4.10 19.22
N PRO A 86 -0.70 4.59 19.65
CA PRO A 86 0.59 4.01 19.28
C PRO A 86 0.78 2.56 19.72
N LEU A 87 0.34 2.19 20.92
CA LEU A 87 0.48 0.81 21.40
C LEU A 87 -0.44 -0.16 20.66
N LEU A 88 -1.65 0.26 20.31
CA LEU A 88 -2.56 -0.55 19.50
C LEU A 88 -2.01 -0.72 18.09
N ALA A 89 -1.47 0.34 17.50
CA ALA A 89 -0.85 0.29 16.18
C ALA A 89 0.37 -0.65 16.15
N TRP A 90 1.22 -0.55 17.17
CA TRP A 90 2.35 -1.47 17.34
C TRP A 90 1.88 -2.92 17.46
N ASP A 91 0.93 -3.18 18.35
CA ASP A 91 0.44 -4.54 18.62
C ASP A 91 -0.17 -5.16 17.36
N LEU A 92 -1.08 -4.45 16.69
CA LEU A 92 -1.67 -4.93 15.45
C LEU A 92 -0.61 -5.18 14.37
N ASN A 93 0.23 -4.17 14.07
CA ASN A 93 1.15 -4.25 12.94
C ASN A 93 2.23 -5.32 13.13
N MET A 94 2.68 -5.54 14.37
CA MET A 94 3.75 -6.49 14.66
C MET A 94 3.24 -7.89 14.95
N ARG A 95 2.22 -8.04 15.81
CA ARG A 95 1.72 -9.36 16.20
C ARG A 95 1.11 -10.09 15.00
N SER A 96 0.32 -9.39 14.18
CA SER A 96 -0.28 -9.99 12.98
C SER A 96 0.77 -10.49 11.98
N LEU A 97 1.84 -9.71 11.76
CA LEU A 97 2.96 -10.15 10.92
C LEU A 97 3.63 -11.41 11.49
N LEU A 98 3.89 -11.44 12.79
CA LEU A 98 4.56 -12.58 13.43
C LEU A 98 3.71 -13.86 13.32
N HIS A 99 2.38 -13.79 13.42
CA HIS A 99 1.51 -14.94 13.19
C HIS A 99 1.66 -15.49 11.77
N VAL A 100 1.72 -14.64 10.75
CA VAL A 100 1.89 -15.07 9.35
C VAL A 100 3.29 -15.66 9.10
N LEU A 101 4.35 -15.02 9.64
CA LEU A 101 5.71 -15.54 9.52
C LEU A 101 5.87 -16.89 10.22
N GLU A 102 5.26 -17.06 11.40
CA GLU A 102 5.29 -18.32 12.13
C GLU A 102 4.51 -19.42 11.39
N ALA A 103 3.36 -19.11 10.79
CA ALA A 103 2.62 -20.03 9.94
C ALA A 103 3.45 -20.50 8.72
N ALA A 104 4.21 -19.59 8.12
CA ALA A 104 5.12 -19.94 7.03
C ALA A 104 6.28 -20.81 7.52
N ARG A 105 6.84 -20.54 8.71
CA ARG A 105 7.87 -21.39 9.33
C ARG A 105 7.35 -22.81 9.61
N GLN A 106 6.06 -22.96 9.95
CA GLN A 106 5.40 -24.25 10.16
C GLN A 106 5.06 -24.98 8.85
N GLY A 107 5.26 -24.34 7.69
CA GLY A 107 4.96 -24.92 6.38
C GLY A 107 3.50 -24.86 5.95
N TRP A 108 2.64 -24.10 6.66
CA TRP A 108 1.23 -23.91 6.27
C TRP A 108 1.08 -22.92 5.12
N VAL A 109 2.05 -22.04 4.96
CA VAL A 109 2.14 -21.00 3.93
C VAL A 109 3.46 -21.15 3.20
N GLN A 110 3.44 -21.22 1.87
CA GLN A 110 4.67 -21.37 1.08
C GLN A 110 5.39 -20.04 0.86
N ARG A 111 4.64 -18.95 0.65
CA ARG A 111 5.19 -17.63 0.37
C ARG A 111 4.37 -16.54 1.05
N VAL A 112 5.06 -15.55 1.61
CA VAL A 112 4.44 -14.40 2.28
C VAL A 112 4.78 -13.12 1.52
N PHE A 113 3.76 -12.32 1.23
CA PHE A 113 3.93 -10.91 0.89
C PHE A 113 3.55 -10.03 2.08
N TRP A 114 4.41 -9.08 2.41
CA TRP A 114 4.15 -8.10 3.46
C TRP A 114 4.60 -6.71 3.00
N PRO A 115 3.71 -5.68 2.99
CA PRO A 115 4.07 -4.34 2.55
C PRO A 115 4.79 -3.56 3.63
N SER A 116 5.98 -3.04 3.31
CA SER A 116 6.62 -1.92 4.00
C SER A 116 6.17 -0.60 3.37
N SER A 117 6.80 0.51 3.74
CA SER A 117 6.41 1.86 3.33
C SER A 117 7.62 2.79 3.32
N ILE A 118 7.55 3.87 2.57
CA ILE A 118 8.48 5.00 2.68
C ILE A 118 8.51 5.62 4.08
N ALA A 119 7.54 5.32 4.94
CA ALA A 119 7.51 5.75 6.33
C ALA A 119 8.67 5.19 7.19
N VAL A 120 9.44 4.22 6.68
CA VAL A 120 10.70 3.78 7.30
C VAL A 120 11.82 4.80 7.20
N PHE A 121 11.70 5.75 6.27
CA PHE A 121 12.63 6.87 6.13
C PHE A 121 12.27 8.01 7.07
N GLY A 122 13.24 8.87 7.34
CA GLY A 122 13.07 9.97 8.27
C GLY A 122 14.09 11.10 8.06
N PRO A 123 14.26 11.99 9.03
CA PRO A 123 15.05 13.22 8.87
C PRO A 123 16.51 13.01 8.48
N ALA A 124 17.13 11.91 8.93
CA ALA A 124 18.52 11.60 8.60
C ALA A 124 18.68 10.81 7.28
N THR A 125 17.58 10.46 6.61
CA THR A 125 17.60 9.84 5.29
C THR A 125 17.82 10.91 4.21
N PRO A 126 18.63 10.66 3.16
CA PRO A 126 18.69 11.55 2.00
C PRO A 126 17.32 11.84 1.40
N LYS A 127 17.12 13.02 0.83
CA LYS A 127 15.80 13.42 0.33
C LYS A 127 15.54 12.98 -1.11
N ASP A 128 16.58 12.88 -1.93
CA ASP A 128 16.44 12.61 -3.35
C ASP A 128 17.08 11.25 -3.71
N ALA A 129 16.43 10.52 -4.62
CA ALA A 129 16.89 9.25 -5.15
C ALA A 129 17.40 8.30 -4.03
N VAL A 130 16.58 8.10 -3.00
CA VAL A 130 16.98 7.35 -1.81
C VAL A 130 17.35 5.92 -2.18
N ALA A 131 18.61 5.56 -1.96
CA ALA A 131 19.14 4.24 -2.29
C ALA A 131 18.53 3.11 -1.43
N GLN A 132 18.62 1.88 -1.93
CA GLN A 132 18.09 0.68 -1.26
C GLN A 132 18.61 0.49 0.16
N ASP A 133 19.89 0.78 0.37
CA ASP A 133 20.62 0.62 1.63
C ASP A 133 20.71 1.93 2.45
N ALA A 134 19.93 2.94 2.09
CA ALA A 134 19.90 4.20 2.84
C ALA A 134 19.49 3.96 4.29
N ARG A 135 19.98 4.85 5.17
CA ARG A 135 19.63 4.82 6.60
C ARG A 135 18.13 4.95 6.78
N LEU A 136 17.56 4.01 7.53
CA LEU A 136 16.19 4.07 8.01
C LEU A 136 16.15 4.85 9.32
N ASP A 137 15.24 5.84 9.42
CA ASP A 137 15.20 6.79 10.54
C ASP A 137 13.73 7.22 10.83
N PRO A 138 12.80 6.25 11.03
CA PRO A 138 11.38 6.55 11.16
C PRO A 138 11.08 7.36 12.41
N THR A 139 10.14 8.30 12.28
CA THR A 139 9.69 9.19 13.36
C THR A 139 8.25 8.92 13.81
N THR A 140 7.57 7.97 13.19
CA THR A 140 6.20 7.58 13.54
C THR A 140 6.15 6.13 14.03
N VAL A 141 5.18 5.79 14.88
CA VAL A 141 4.99 4.40 15.33
C VAL A 141 4.74 3.46 14.13
N TYR A 142 4.05 3.94 13.11
CA TYR A 142 3.85 3.19 11.87
C TYR A 142 5.19 2.89 11.19
N GLY A 143 6.02 3.91 10.97
CA GLY A 143 7.35 3.73 10.37
C GLY A 143 8.26 2.83 11.19
N ILE A 144 8.26 2.97 12.52
CA ILE A 144 9.00 2.10 13.44
C ILE A 144 8.53 0.64 13.31
N SER A 145 7.22 0.40 13.25
CA SER A 145 6.68 -0.95 13.06
C SER A 145 7.05 -1.53 11.69
N LYS A 146 7.06 -0.70 10.63
CA LYS A 146 7.47 -1.14 9.30
C LYS A 146 8.97 -1.46 9.24
N GLN A 147 9.82 -0.63 9.81
CA GLN A 147 11.26 -0.93 9.94
C GLN A 147 11.50 -2.22 10.71
N SER A 148 10.84 -2.40 11.86
CA SER A 148 10.96 -3.62 12.67
C SER A 148 10.48 -4.85 11.89
N GLY A 149 9.36 -4.74 11.17
CA GLY A 149 8.83 -5.81 10.33
C GLY A 149 9.77 -6.22 9.20
N GLU A 150 10.48 -5.28 8.57
CA GLU A 150 11.52 -5.56 7.57
C GLU A 150 12.61 -6.46 8.14
N TRP A 151 13.06 -6.17 9.37
CA TRP A 151 14.06 -7.00 10.04
C TRP A 151 13.52 -8.37 10.46
N TRP A 152 12.26 -8.47 10.87
CA TRP A 152 11.61 -9.74 11.14
C TRP A 152 11.47 -10.59 9.86
N CYS A 153 11.11 -10.01 8.73
CA CYS A 153 11.08 -10.69 7.45
C CYS A 153 12.46 -11.27 7.08
N ASN A 154 13.50 -10.44 7.17
CA ASN A 154 14.87 -10.88 6.91
C ASN A 154 15.33 -11.97 7.89
N TYR A 155 14.98 -11.85 9.18
CA TYR A 155 15.34 -12.86 10.18
C TYR A 155 14.69 -14.20 9.88
N TYR A 156 13.37 -14.23 9.59
CA TYR A 156 12.67 -15.48 9.26
C TYR A 156 13.22 -16.13 7.98
N HIS A 157 13.54 -15.30 6.98
CA HIS A 157 14.21 -15.82 5.79
C HIS A 157 15.57 -16.44 6.12
N SER A 158 16.44 -15.67 6.77
CA SER A 158 17.83 -16.10 7.03
C SER A 158 17.93 -17.27 8.00
N ARG A 159 17.04 -17.34 9.00
CA ARG A 159 17.09 -18.34 10.06
C ARG A 159 16.30 -19.61 9.75
N TYR A 160 15.19 -19.48 9.02
CA TYR A 160 14.24 -20.57 8.81
C TYR A 160 13.93 -20.85 7.34
N GLY A 161 14.49 -20.10 6.41
CA GLY A 161 14.27 -20.29 4.97
C GLY A 161 12.89 -19.87 4.48
N VAL A 162 12.13 -19.07 5.27
CA VAL A 162 10.81 -18.58 4.87
C VAL A 162 10.94 -17.70 3.64
N ASP A 163 10.16 -17.98 2.59
CA ASP A 163 10.07 -17.11 1.41
C ASP A 163 9.11 -15.94 1.69
N VAL A 164 9.64 -14.92 2.34
CA VAL A 164 8.93 -13.65 2.57
C VAL A 164 9.50 -12.57 1.67
N ARG A 165 8.59 -11.79 1.05
CA ARG A 165 8.88 -10.74 0.08
C ARG A 165 8.15 -9.47 0.45
N SER A 166 8.81 -8.34 0.27
CA SER A 166 8.30 -7.06 0.76
C SER A 166 8.70 -5.90 -0.14
N LEU A 167 7.83 -4.88 -0.20
CA LEU A 167 8.01 -3.63 -0.95
C LEU A 167 7.85 -2.44 -0.01
N ARG A 168 8.72 -1.43 -0.13
CA ARG A 168 8.53 -0.10 0.47
C ARG A 168 7.67 0.73 -0.47
N TYR A 169 6.35 0.70 -0.24
CA TYR A 169 5.45 1.48 -1.07
C TYR A 169 5.59 2.98 -0.82
N PRO A 170 5.56 3.78 -1.89
CA PRO A 170 5.32 5.23 -1.81
C PRO A 170 3.85 5.51 -1.46
N GLY A 171 3.43 6.77 -1.56
CA GLY A 171 2.02 7.15 -1.43
C GLY A 171 1.18 6.50 -2.53
N LEU A 172 0.22 5.65 -2.15
CA LEU A 172 -0.64 4.97 -3.10
C LEU A 172 -1.84 5.83 -3.49
N ILE A 173 -2.13 5.90 -4.78
CA ILE A 173 -3.25 6.65 -5.35
C ILE A 173 -4.17 5.68 -6.07
N GLY A 174 -5.42 5.58 -5.61
CA GLY A 174 -6.43 4.70 -6.18
C GLY A 174 -7.83 5.32 -6.07
N HIS A 175 -8.78 4.80 -6.83
CA HIS A 175 -10.12 5.37 -6.96
C HIS A 175 -11.25 4.50 -6.39
N ARG A 176 -10.99 3.22 -6.09
CA ARG A 176 -12.03 2.29 -5.62
C ARG A 176 -12.32 2.40 -4.13
N SER A 177 -11.36 2.86 -3.33
CA SER A 177 -11.50 3.01 -1.89
C SER A 177 -11.27 4.45 -1.47
N LEU A 178 -11.97 4.88 -0.42
CA LEU A 178 -11.75 6.19 0.18
C LEU A 178 -10.38 6.25 0.90
N PRO A 179 -9.80 7.45 1.05
CA PRO A 179 -8.57 7.65 1.82
C PRO A 179 -8.69 7.11 3.26
N GLY A 180 -7.59 6.52 3.75
CA GLY A 180 -7.55 5.85 5.05
C GLY A 180 -6.96 6.66 6.22
N GLY A 181 -6.70 7.96 6.05
CA GLY A 181 -6.05 8.82 7.05
C GLY A 181 -4.53 8.80 6.94
N GLY A 182 -4.00 8.75 5.70
CA GLY A 182 -2.56 8.84 5.41
C GLY A 182 -2.08 10.27 5.12
N THR A 183 -0.78 10.49 5.23
CA THR A 183 -0.17 11.80 4.90
C THR A 183 -0.25 12.13 3.40
N THR A 184 -0.38 11.11 2.55
CA THR A 184 -0.43 11.23 1.08
C THR A 184 -1.85 11.27 0.53
N ASP A 185 -2.87 11.23 1.37
CA ASP A 185 -4.28 11.14 0.96
C ASP A 185 -4.77 12.37 0.19
N TYR A 186 -4.06 13.51 0.29
CA TYR A 186 -4.37 14.68 -0.53
C TYR A 186 -4.40 14.33 -2.03
N ALA A 187 -3.55 13.41 -2.47
CA ALA A 187 -3.43 13.01 -3.87
C ALA A 187 -4.59 12.10 -4.36
N VAL A 188 -5.47 11.69 -3.44
CA VAL A 188 -6.75 11.03 -3.77
C VAL A 188 -7.91 12.02 -3.57
N GLU A 189 -7.94 12.74 -2.45
CA GLU A 189 -8.99 13.71 -2.12
C GLU A 189 -9.15 14.78 -3.20
N ILE A 190 -8.04 15.31 -3.73
CA ILE A 190 -8.03 16.37 -4.75
C ILE A 190 -8.90 16.02 -5.97
N PHE A 191 -8.95 14.75 -6.38
CA PHE A 191 -9.73 14.30 -7.53
C PHE A 191 -11.24 14.28 -7.25
N GLN A 192 -11.64 13.98 -6.02
CA GLN A 192 -13.03 14.05 -5.61
C GLN A 192 -13.56 15.48 -5.72
N PHE A 193 -12.79 16.47 -5.24
CA PHE A 193 -13.15 17.88 -5.34
C PHE A 193 -13.14 18.38 -6.79
N ALA A 194 -12.14 17.99 -7.57
CA ALA A 194 -12.06 18.35 -8.98
C ALA A 194 -13.25 17.82 -9.78
N ALA A 195 -13.64 16.55 -9.56
CA ALA A 195 -14.78 15.91 -10.24
C ALA A 195 -16.14 16.52 -9.86
N SER A 196 -16.28 17.00 -8.61
CA SER A 196 -17.50 17.68 -8.16
C SER A 196 -17.56 19.17 -8.48
N GLY A 197 -16.50 19.74 -9.11
CA GLY A 197 -16.41 21.17 -9.39
C GLY A 197 -16.21 22.06 -8.14
N ALA A 198 -15.83 21.45 -7.00
CA ALA A 198 -15.60 22.15 -5.75
C ALA A 198 -14.13 22.55 -5.58
N PRO A 199 -13.83 23.68 -4.91
CA PRO A 199 -12.46 24.05 -4.58
C PRO A 199 -11.88 23.09 -3.53
N TYR A 200 -10.59 22.75 -3.66
CA TYR A 200 -9.89 21.90 -2.69
C TYR A 200 -8.97 22.73 -1.79
N THR A 201 -8.90 22.36 -0.51
CA THR A 201 -7.88 22.89 0.40
C THR A 201 -6.90 21.78 0.77
N CYS A 202 -5.71 21.85 0.19
CA CYS A 202 -4.65 20.87 0.46
C CYS A 202 -4.03 21.12 1.84
N PHE A 203 -3.86 20.05 2.60
CA PHE A 203 -3.25 20.07 3.94
C PHE A 203 -1.71 19.96 3.93
N LEU A 204 -1.10 19.98 2.75
CA LEU A 204 0.35 20.11 2.56
C LEU A 204 0.66 21.41 1.82
N ARG A 205 1.90 21.88 1.93
CA ARG A 205 2.40 23.01 1.13
C ARG A 205 2.42 22.64 -0.35
N GLU A 206 2.32 23.66 -1.19
CA GLU A 206 2.32 23.54 -2.66
C GLU A 206 3.56 22.84 -3.22
N ASP A 207 4.71 23.00 -2.55
CA ASP A 207 6.03 22.52 -2.94
C ASP A 207 6.46 21.20 -2.27
N SER A 208 5.57 20.54 -1.52
CA SER A 208 5.87 19.30 -0.80
C SER A 208 5.97 18.11 -1.74
N ALA A 209 7.12 17.90 -2.38
CA ALA A 209 7.35 16.74 -3.25
C ALA A 209 7.39 15.44 -2.43
N LEU A 210 6.62 14.44 -2.86
CA LEU A 210 6.57 13.11 -2.26
C LEU A 210 6.61 12.01 -3.32
N PRO A 211 7.22 10.85 -3.03
CA PRO A 211 7.12 9.69 -3.90
C PRO A 211 5.69 9.16 -3.90
N MET A 212 5.13 8.94 -5.07
CA MET A 212 3.76 8.50 -5.30
C MET A 212 3.70 7.35 -6.29
N MET A 213 2.63 6.56 -6.22
CA MET A 213 2.43 5.44 -7.13
C MET A 213 0.94 5.22 -7.40
N PHE A 214 0.58 5.00 -8.66
CA PHE A 214 -0.77 4.57 -9.00
C PHE A 214 -1.00 3.14 -8.53
N ILE A 215 -2.20 2.87 -8.04
CA ILE A 215 -2.53 1.59 -7.40
C ILE A 215 -2.36 0.39 -8.35
N GLU A 216 -2.60 0.57 -9.64
CA GLU A 216 -2.38 -0.47 -10.65
C GLU A 216 -0.90 -0.88 -10.73
N ASP A 217 0.03 0.09 -10.68
CA ASP A 217 1.46 -0.19 -10.65
C ASP A 217 1.87 -0.89 -9.34
N ALA A 218 1.26 -0.51 -8.21
CA ALA A 218 1.52 -1.16 -6.93
C ALA A 218 1.10 -2.65 -6.96
N VAL A 219 -0.08 -2.96 -7.51
CA VAL A 219 -0.56 -4.33 -7.69
C VAL A 219 0.33 -5.10 -8.65
N ALA A 220 0.66 -4.49 -9.81
CA ALA A 220 1.55 -5.11 -10.80
C ALA A 220 2.92 -5.44 -10.20
N GLY A 221 3.53 -4.50 -9.47
CA GLY A 221 4.81 -4.71 -8.78
C GLY A 221 4.73 -5.79 -7.71
N THR A 222 3.62 -5.85 -6.95
CA THR A 222 3.38 -6.93 -5.98
C THR A 222 3.38 -8.29 -6.64
N LEU A 223 2.57 -8.46 -7.70
CA LEU A 223 2.46 -9.73 -8.41
C LEU A 223 3.78 -10.11 -9.08
N GLN A 224 4.47 -9.15 -9.71
CA GLN A 224 5.76 -9.36 -10.35
C GLN A 224 6.82 -9.81 -9.33
N LEU A 225 6.91 -9.17 -8.16
CA LEU A 225 7.79 -9.59 -7.08
C LEU A 225 7.45 -11.00 -6.60
N MET A 226 6.16 -11.31 -6.43
CA MET A 226 5.71 -12.63 -5.95
C MET A 226 5.95 -13.75 -6.96
N ASP A 227 6.01 -13.43 -8.25
CA ASP A 227 6.31 -14.39 -9.32
C ASP A 227 7.81 -14.60 -9.57
N ALA A 228 8.64 -13.63 -9.15
CA ALA A 228 10.07 -13.68 -9.41
C ALA A 228 10.70 -14.96 -8.83
N PRO A 229 11.68 -15.56 -9.51
CA PRO A 229 12.43 -16.68 -8.97
C PRO A 229 13.06 -16.32 -7.62
N ALA A 230 13.02 -17.25 -6.65
CA ALA A 230 13.53 -16.99 -5.30
C ALA A 230 15.01 -16.61 -5.27
N GLU A 231 15.79 -17.14 -6.21
CA GLU A 231 17.21 -16.87 -6.40
C GLU A 231 17.51 -15.47 -6.92
N SER A 232 16.54 -14.80 -7.57
CA SER A 232 16.69 -13.41 -8.03
C SER A 232 16.41 -12.39 -6.92
N ILE A 233 15.80 -12.82 -5.81
CA ILE A 233 15.42 -11.94 -4.71
C ILE A 233 16.62 -11.73 -3.77
N THR A 234 17.37 -10.65 -4.00
CA THR A 234 18.57 -10.35 -3.20
C THR A 234 18.29 -9.54 -1.93
N VAL A 235 17.14 -8.87 -1.85
CA VAL A 235 16.71 -8.08 -0.68
C VAL A 235 15.60 -8.81 0.06
N ARG A 236 15.82 -9.13 1.33
CA ARG A 236 14.88 -9.86 2.19
C ARG A 236 14.32 -9.02 3.34
N THR A 237 14.74 -7.77 3.43
CA THR A 237 14.06 -6.75 4.21
C THR A 237 12.85 -6.23 3.42
N SER A 238 13.07 -5.26 2.52
CA SER A 238 12.03 -4.72 1.65
C SER A 238 12.65 -3.96 0.49
N TYR A 239 12.18 -4.18 -0.74
CA TYR A 239 12.66 -3.44 -1.89
C TYR A 239 12.12 -2.01 -1.91
N ASN A 240 12.98 -1.06 -2.23
CA ASN A 240 12.54 0.26 -2.67
C ASN A 240 11.74 0.15 -3.95
N LEU A 241 10.61 0.85 -4.02
CA LEU A 241 9.77 0.90 -5.20
C LEU A 241 9.49 2.36 -5.56
N GLY A 242 9.99 2.80 -6.70
CA GLY A 242 9.78 4.13 -7.25
C GLY A 242 8.82 4.12 -8.43
N ALA A 243 8.05 5.18 -8.63
CA ALA A 243 7.21 5.40 -9.79
C ALA A 243 7.18 6.90 -10.13
N LEU A 244 6.38 7.67 -9.42
CA LEU A 244 6.21 9.09 -9.59
C LEU A 244 6.83 9.86 -8.40
N SER A 245 7.17 11.10 -8.64
CA SER A 245 7.43 12.09 -7.60
C SER A 245 6.85 13.41 -8.07
N PHE A 246 6.00 14.03 -7.29
CA PHE A 246 5.38 15.30 -7.63
C PHE A 246 4.94 16.05 -6.37
N THR A 247 4.72 17.34 -6.54
CA THR A 247 4.20 18.25 -5.53
C THR A 247 2.67 18.37 -5.64
N PRO A 248 1.97 18.85 -4.60
CA PRO A 248 0.54 19.17 -4.71
C PRO A 248 0.21 20.14 -5.83
N GLU A 249 1.07 21.15 -6.10
CA GLU A 249 0.84 22.09 -7.21
C GLU A 249 1.06 21.45 -8.58
N GLU A 250 2.04 20.55 -8.74
CA GLU A 250 2.25 19.82 -10.00
C GLU A 250 1.04 18.92 -10.30
N LEU A 251 0.47 18.26 -9.28
CA LEU A 251 -0.76 17.47 -9.42
C LEU A 251 -1.95 18.37 -9.78
N ALA A 252 -2.12 19.49 -9.08
CA ALA A 252 -3.17 20.47 -9.41
C ALA A 252 -3.02 21.02 -10.84
N GLY A 253 -1.79 21.28 -11.28
CA GLY A 253 -1.49 21.65 -12.65
C GLY A 253 -1.86 20.57 -13.67
N ALA A 254 -1.67 19.29 -13.33
CA ALA A 254 -2.14 18.18 -14.16
C ALA A 254 -3.67 18.14 -14.25
N ILE A 255 -4.36 18.34 -13.12
CA ILE A 255 -5.82 18.39 -13.07
C ILE A 255 -6.37 19.57 -13.87
N ARG A 256 -5.76 20.77 -13.78
CA ARG A 256 -6.21 21.96 -14.54
C ARG A 256 -6.10 21.78 -16.05
N ARG A 257 -5.27 20.89 -16.55
CA ARG A 257 -5.24 20.55 -18.00
C ARG A 257 -6.51 19.84 -18.47
N GLU A 258 -7.16 19.08 -17.58
CA GLU A 258 -8.41 18.37 -17.86
C GLU A 258 -9.65 19.14 -17.36
N VAL A 259 -9.51 19.89 -16.24
CA VAL A 259 -10.55 20.69 -15.58
C VAL A 259 -10.01 22.11 -15.40
N PRO A 260 -10.07 23.01 -16.43
CA PRO A 260 -9.40 24.32 -16.39
C PRO A 260 -9.78 25.23 -15.22
N ASP A 261 -11.01 25.13 -14.74
CA ASP A 261 -11.55 25.98 -13.64
C ASP A 261 -11.25 25.43 -12.24
N PHE A 262 -10.50 24.33 -12.12
CA PHE A 262 -10.19 23.71 -10.83
C PHE A 262 -9.37 24.65 -9.93
N GLN A 263 -9.85 24.85 -8.70
CA GLN A 263 -9.26 25.74 -7.72
C GLN A 263 -8.71 24.97 -6.53
N ILE A 264 -7.49 25.32 -6.10
CA ILE A 264 -6.83 24.78 -4.94
C ILE A 264 -6.25 25.89 -4.07
N THR A 265 -6.29 25.68 -2.77
CA THR A 265 -5.58 26.48 -1.75
C THR A 265 -4.76 25.56 -0.86
N TYR A 266 -3.76 26.11 -0.18
CA TYR A 266 -2.84 25.36 0.65
C TYR A 266 -2.93 25.82 2.10
N ARG A 267 -3.28 24.89 3.00
CA ARG A 267 -3.36 25.13 4.43
C ARG A 267 -2.72 23.96 5.19
N PRO A 268 -1.40 23.96 5.32
CA PRO A 268 -0.67 22.87 5.99
C PRO A 268 -1.19 22.61 7.42
N ASP A 269 -1.32 21.32 7.77
CA ASP A 269 -1.62 20.86 9.10
C ASP A 269 -0.51 20.01 9.70
N HIS A 270 -0.77 19.24 10.77
CA HIS A 270 0.21 18.39 11.44
C HIS A 270 0.86 17.35 10.51
N ARG A 271 0.21 16.97 9.41
CA ARG A 271 0.75 16.02 8.41
C ARG A 271 1.92 16.59 7.64
N GLN A 272 2.04 17.91 7.56
CA GLN A 272 3.20 18.56 6.93
C GLN A 272 4.53 18.16 7.58
N ALA A 273 4.58 18.07 8.91
CA ALA A 273 5.81 17.66 9.60
C ALA A 273 6.21 16.21 9.27
N ILE A 274 5.22 15.35 9.06
CA ILE A 274 5.46 13.96 8.62
C ILE A 274 5.98 13.96 7.17
N ALA A 275 5.32 14.69 6.26
CA ALA A 275 5.75 14.81 4.87
C ALA A 275 7.18 15.34 4.75
N ASP A 276 7.52 16.38 5.53
CA ASP A 276 8.88 16.97 5.56
C ASP A 276 9.95 15.99 6.04
N SER A 277 9.58 14.96 6.82
CA SER A 277 10.50 13.93 7.28
C SER A 277 10.81 12.89 6.20
N TRP A 278 9.94 12.70 5.21
CA TRP A 278 10.08 11.69 4.17
C TRP A 278 10.94 12.15 2.98
N PRO A 279 11.43 11.20 2.16
CA PRO A 279 12.14 11.55 0.92
C PRO A 279 11.21 12.16 -0.13
N ARG A 280 11.81 12.86 -1.08
CA ARG A 280 11.12 13.39 -2.27
C ARG A 280 11.08 12.36 -3.40
N SER A 281 12.10 11.51 -3.52
CA SER A 281 12.15 10.48 -4.55
C SER A 281 12.93 9.25 -4.09
N ILE A 282 12.66 8.11 -4.72
CA ILE A 282 13.20 6.79 -4.37
C ILE A 282 14.00 6.26 -5.57
N ASP A 283 15.19 5.71 -5.30
CA ASP A 283 15.94 4.89 -6.24
C ASP A 283 15.47 3.43 -6.12
N ASP A 284 14.96 2.88 -7.21
CA ASP A 284 14.45 1.51 -7.34
C ASP A 284 15.32 0.63 -8.24
N ALA A 285 16.57 1.03 -8.52
CA ALA A 285 17.49 0.32 -9.41
C ALA A 285 17.70 -1.15 -9.02
N VAL A 286 17.65 -1.46 -7.72
CA VAL A 286 17.76 -2.84 -7.22
C VAL A 286 16.55 -3.68 -7.62
N ALA A 287 15.34 -3.16 -7.50
CA ALA A 287 14.12 -3.83 -7.92
C ALA A 287 14.10 -4.07 -9.44
N ARG A 288 14.53 -3.06 -10.22
CA ARG A 288 14.66 -3.15 -11.70
C ARG A 288 15.63 -4.25 -12.10
N ARG A 289 16.78 -4.32 -11.45
CA ARG A 289 17.82 -5.32 -11.73
C ARG A 289 17.38 -6.74 -11.36
N ASP A 290 16.80 -6.92 -10.17
CA ASP A 290 16.57 -8.22 -9.57
C ASP A 290 15.35 -8.94 -10.15
N TRP A 291 14.28 -8.21 -10.43
CA TRP A 291 13.01 -8.78 -10.91
C TRP A 291 12.29 -7.96 -11.98
N GLY A 292 13.01 -7.03 -12.62
CA GLY A 292 12.53 -6.36 -13.84
C GLY A 292 11.44 -5.30 -13.59
N TRP A 293 11.37 -4.71 -12.39
CA TRP A 293 10.40 -3.67 -12.06
C TRP A 293 10.44 -2.53 -13.07
N ALA A 294 9.27 -2.07 -13.51
CA ALA A 294 9.11 -0.83 -14.29
C ALA A 294 7.69 -0.30 -14.11
N PRO A 295 7.51 0.93 -13.59
CA PRO A 295 6.19 1.54 -13.52
C PRO A 295 5.67 1.86 -14.93
N ALA A 296 4.36 1.68 -15.13
CA ALA A 296 3.71 1.91 -16.42
C ALA A 296 2.94 3.23 -16.49
N THR A 297 2.71 3.88 -15.34
CA THR A 297 1.82 5.04 -15.23
C THR A 297 2.59 6.33 -15.04
N ASP A 298 2.36 7.29 -15.94
CA ASP A 298 2.80 8.68 -15.78
C ASP A 298 1.71 9.55 -15.10
N LEU A 299 2.05 10.78 -14.73
CA LEU A 299 1.15 11.71 -14.06
C LEU A 299 -0.08 12.06 -14.92
N ALA A 300 0.06 12.13 -16.24
CA ALA A 300 -1.03 12.45 -17.14
C ALA A 300 -2.06 11.31 -17.23
N ARG A 301 -1.59 10.06 -17.37
CA ARG A 301 -2.45 8.88 -17.32
C ARG A 301 -3.16 8.75 -15.98
N LEU A 302 -2.42 8.86 -14.87
CA LEU A 302 -2.97 8.83 -13.52
C LEU A 302 -4.11 9.85 -13.38
N THR A 303 -3.86 11.10 -13.79
CA THR A 303 -4.82 12.20 -13.68
C THR A 303 -6.11 11.88 -14.43
N ARG A 304 -6.02 11.41 -15.69
CA ARG A 304 -7.20 11.06 -16.49
C ARG A 304 -8.01 9.92 -15.86
N VAL A 305 -7.35 8.82 -15.48
CA VAL A 305 -8.04 7.66 -14.89
C VAL A 305 -8.75 8.04 -13.59
N MET A 306 -8.08 8.82 -12.73
CA MET A 306 -8.66 9.26 -11.47
C MET A 306 -9.86 10.20 -11.69
N LEU A 307 -9.75 11.18 -12.60
CA LEU A 307 -10.86 12.08 -12.91
C LEU A 307 -12.06 11.34 -13.52
N GLU A 308 -11.84 10.44 -14.47
CA GLU A 308 -12.90 9.63 -15.08
C GLU A 308 -13.65 8.81 -14.02
N ALA A 309 -12.91 8.12 -13.13
CA ALA A 309 -13.49 7.31 -12.08
C ALA A 309 -14.30 8.13 -11.06
N TRP A 310 -13.76 9.27 -10.59
CA TRP A 310 -14.45 10.12 -9.64
C TRP A 310 -15.64 10.85 -10.26
N THR A 311 -15.55 11.26 -11.53
CA THR A 311 -16.71 11.86 -12.26
C THR A 311 -17.86 10.88 -12.39
N ALA A 312 -17.56 9.61 -12.73
CA ALA A 312 -18.56 8.56 -12.80
C ALA A 312 -19.23 8.31 -11.42
N ARG A 313 -18.46 8.32 -10.35
CA ARG A 313 -18.94 8.12 -8.98
C ARG A 313 -19.85 9.28 -8.54
N VAL A 314 -19.43 10.53 -8.74
CA VAL A 314 -20.23 11.73 -8.44
C VAL A 314 -21.54 11.72 -9.23
N ALA A 315 -21.51 11.34 -10.51
CA ALA A 315 -22.70 11.22 -11.33
C ALA A 315 -23.69 10.16 -10.80
N ALA A 316 -23.19 9.01 -10.36
CA ALA A 316 -24.01 7.94 -9.77
C ALA A 316 -24.70 8.38 -8.44
N GLU A 317 -24.02 9.16 -7.60
CA GLU A 317 -24.58 9.69 -6.35
C GLU A 317 -25.70 10.73 -6.57
N HIS A 318 -25.74 11.38 -7.73
CA HIS A 318 -26.75 12.40 -8.09
C HIS A 318 -27.91 11.85 -8.93
N THR A 319 -27.90 10.56 -9.30
CA THR A 319 -29.00 9.92 -10.02
C THR A 319 -30.04 9.44 -9.01
N PRO A 320 -31.28 10.04 -8.95
CA PRO A 320 -32.31 9.56 -8.04
C PRO A 320 -32.74 8.14 -8.44
N SER A 321 -32.77 7.24 -7.46
CA SER A 321 -33.28 5.87 -7.55
C SER A 321 -34.79 5.84 -7.78
#